data_ed07ba3e0e0b2f2c3a36128e5a7996f7
#
_entry.id   ed07ba3e0e0b2f2c3a36128e5a7996f7
#
_cell.length_a   1.000
_cell.length_b   1.000
_cell.length_c   1.000
_cell.angle_alpha   90.00
_cell.angle_beta   90.00
_cell.angle_gamma   90.00
#
_symmetry.space_group_name_H-M   'P 1'
#
loop_
_entity.id
_entity.type
_entity.pdbx_description
1 polymer ?
#
loop_
_entity_poly.entity_id
_entity_poly.type
_entity_poly.pdbx_seq_one_letter_code
_entity_poly.pdbx_strand_id
1 'polypeptide(L)'
;MNSNPSSRFSSSCLPARSSAIALIMLFACTLALASTPQGTFERTFQVSGPVNLEVQTRSGDITVRSGPAGTVSVRGKIFVGDHWLFGGDRRAGEVHAIEQNPPLRQQGDSIHIDDVNLHNISVDYEITVPAETAVRTHTGSGDQTIEGVDGNADLQSGSGDMRLSRLTGDIRIQTGSGNLRGHEISGPVHGGTGSGDVELEETGSGDVDLHTGSGNITARGLNGTFRGEAGSGDITAEGTQTGSWEIRTGSGNVRVRLPSNSAFEADLSTSSGTLDIDAPITMTVQGRVQESRKSIHGQVRGGGPVLKVHTGSGDIHIE
;
A
#
# COMPACT_ATOMS: atom_id res chain seq x y z
N MET A 1 -8.93 62.82 86.83
CA MET A 1 -10.25 62.26 87.17
C MET A 1 -10.70 61.49 85.97
N ASN A 2 -10.86 60.20 86.08
CA ASN A 2 -11.73 59.30 85.39
C ASN A 2 -11.51 59.13 83.88
N SER A 3 -11.26 58.08 83.41
CA SER A 3 -11.38 56.61 83.60
C SER A 3 -11.69 56.02 82.22
N ASN A 4 -10.86 55.09 81.85
CA ASN A 4 -11.01 54.18 80.72
C ASN A 4 -12.24 53.32 80.89
N PRO A 5 -12.79 52.72 79.81
CA PRO A 5 -12.24 51.40 79.45
C PRO A 5 -12.31 51.03 77.93
N SER A 6 -11.35 50.34 77.58
CA SER A 6 -11.19 49.18 76.67
C SER A 6 -12.44 48.64 75.95
N SER A 7 -12.33 48.53 74.63
CA SER A 7 -13.06 47.52 73.86
C SER A 7 -12.12 46.80 72.90
N ARG A 8 -12.03 45.50 73.10
CA ARG A 8 -11.32 44.53 72.29
C ARG A 8 -12.00 44.36 70.93
N PHE A 9 -11.34 44.62 69.88
CA PHE A 9 -11.76 44.12 68.57
C PHE A 9 -11.14 42.76 68.29
N SER A 10 -12.00 41.75 68.26
CA SER A 10 -11.72 40.40 67.81
C SER A 10 -11.62 40.41 66.30
N SER A 11 -10.48 40.13 65.78
CA SER A 11 -10.25 39.90 64.37
C SER A 11 -10.60 38.43 64.05
N SER A 12 -11.76 38.25 63.44
CA SER A 12 -12.14 36.97 62.85
C SER A 12 -11.48 36.83 61.50
N CYS A 13 -10.49 35.90 61.41
CA CYS A 13 -9.98 35.42 60.16
C CYS A 13 -11.04 34.63 59.39
N LEU A 14 -11.41 35.13 58.23
CA LEU A 14 -12.14 34.37 57.20
C LEU A 14 -11.17 33.53 56.38
N PRO A 15 -11.44 32.21 56.19
CA PRO A 15 -10.58 31.40 55.32
C PRO A 15 -10.87 31.74 53.87
N ALA A 16 -9.83 32.03 53.13
CA ALA A 16 -9.84 32.18 51.67
C ALA A 16 -10.26 30.83 51.05
N ARG A 17 -11.43 30.83 50.39
CA ARG A 17 -11.86 29.71 49.53
C ARG A 17 -11.04 29.77 48.23
N SER A 18 -10.05 28.92 48.11
CA SER A 18 -9.38 28.62 46.86
C SER A 18 -10.34 27.85 45.93
N SER A 19 -10.90 28.57 44.96
CA SER A 19 -11.65 27.93 43.87
C SER A 19 -10.66 27.25 42.93
N ALA A 20 -10.41 25.95 43.15
CA ALA A 20 -9.75 25.12 42.18
C ALA A 20 -10.72 24.89 41.00
N ILE A 21 -10.50 25.64 39.90
CA ILE A 21 -11.12 25.33 38.59
C ILE A 21 -10.46 24.08 38.07
N ALA A 22 -11.12 22.93 38.28
CA ALA A 22 -10.76 21.69 37.62
C ALA A 22 -11.08 21.80 36.14
N LEU A 23 -10.06 22.06 35.32
CA LEU A 23 -10.13 21.98 33.87
C LEU A 23 -10.29 20.50 33.49
N ILE A 24 -11.51 20.04 33.35
CA ILE A 24 -11.81 18.71 32.80
C ILE A 24 -11.49 18.81 31.30
N MET A 25 -10.29 18.37 30.90
CA MET A 25 -9.98 18.05 29.51
C MET A 25 -10.86 16.84 29.11
N LEU A 26 -11.93 17.12 28.42
CA LEU A 26 -12.72 16.12 27.72
C LEU A 26 -11.85 15.60 26.56
N PHE A 27 -11.15 14.50 26.81
CA PHE A 27 -10.52 13.73 25.73
C PHE A 27 -11.68 13.09 24.96
N ALA A 28 -12.14 13.78 23.92
CA ALA A 28 -13.04 13.19 22.93
C ALA A 28 -12.25 12.11 22.19
N CYS A 29 -12.28 10.91 22.74
CA CYS A 29 -11.90 9.71 21.99
C CYS A 29 -12.92 9.60 20.86
N THR A 30 -12.56 10.05 19.66
CA THR A 30 -13.32 9.75 18.45
C THR A 30 -13.21 8.25 18.21
N LEU A 31 -14.13 7.50 18.83
CA LEU A 31 -14.43 6.16 18.38
C LEU A 31 -14.88 6.30 16.92
N ALA A 32 -14.05 5.85 16.00
CA ALA A 32 -14.48 5.61 14.64
C ALA A 32 -15.64 4.62 14.75
N LEU A 33 -16.86 5.10 14.55
CA LEU A 33 -18.04 4.24 14.47
C LEU A 33 -17.88 3.43 13.20
N ALA A 34 -17.37 2.20 13.34
CA ALA A 34 -17.44 1.24 12.26
C ALA A 34 -18.92 1.10 11.88
N SER A 35 -19.25 1.39 10.63
CA SER A 35 -20.61 1.22 10.14
C SER A 35 -21.01 -0.25 10.29
N THR A 36 -22.16 -0.49 10.93
CA THR A 36 -22.68 -1.86 11.07
C THR A 36 -23.28 -2.31 9.75
N PRO A 37 -22.94 -3.49 9.23
CA PRO A 37 -23.55 -4.02 8.02
C PRO A 37 -25.05 -4.21 8.21
N GLN A 38 -25.83 -3.84 7.20
CA GLN A 38 -27.29 -4.03 7.21
C GLN A 38 -27.72 -5.42 6.77
N GLY A 39 -26.82 -6.17 6.14
CA GLY A 39 -27.05 -7.55 5.77
C GLY A 39 -25.75 -8.32 5.60
N THR A 40 -25.83 -9.63 5.63
CA THR A 40 -24.68 -10.52 5.44
C THR A 40 -25.10 -11.78 4.71
N PHE A 41 -24.21 -12.33 3.92
CA PHE A 41 -24.39 -13.66 3.34
C PHE A 41 -23.08 -14.45 3.44
N GLU A 42 -23.22 -15.78 3.40
CA GLU A 42 -22.08 -16.69 3.33
C GLU A 42 -22.41 -17.83 2.37
N ARG A 43 -21.46 -18.16 1.52
CA ARG A 43 -21.56 -19.27 0.57
C ARG A 43 -20.25 -20.03 0.53
N THR A 44 -20.36 -21.35 0.42
CA THR A 44 -19.22 -22.26 0.37
C THR A 44 -19.30 -23.08 -0.90
N PHE A 45 -18.21 -23.14 -1.64
CA PHE A 45 -18.08 -23.87 -2.89
C PHE A 45 -17.05 -24.98 -2.73
N GLN A 46 -17.34 -26.16 -3.29
CA GLN A 46 -16.38 -27.25 -3.37
C GLN A 46 -15.61 -27.13 -4.68
N VAL A 47 -14.30 -27.27 -4.60
CA VAL A 47 -13.36 -27.20 -5.71
C VAL A 47 -12.44 -28.40 -5.69
N SER A 48 -11.92 -28.83 -6.82
CA SER A 48 -11.13 -30.05 -6.94
C SER A 48 -9.72 -29.82 -7.46
N GLY A 49 -9.43 -28.63 -7.98
CA GLY A 49 -8.13 -28.27 -8.56
C GLY A 49 -7.73 -26.84 -8.25
N PRO A 50 -6.73 -26.31 -8.94
CA PRO A 50 -6.36 -24.89 -8.85
C PRO A 50 -7.55 -23.98 -9.14
N VAL A 51 -7.77 -23.00 -8.29
CA VAL A 51 -8.93 -22.12 -8.35
C VAL A 51 -8.64 -20.87 -9.18
N ASN A 52 -9.62 -20.44 -9.97
CA ASN A 52 -9.62 -19.12 -10.57
C ASN A 52 -10.70 -18.27 -9.86
N LEU A 53 -10.27 -17.29 -9.09
CA LEU A 53 -11.15 -16.34 -8.41
C LEU A 53 -11.20 -15.03 -9.19
N GLU A 54 -12.39 -14.61 -9.59
CA GLU A 54 -12.63 -13.30 -10.19
C GLU A 54 -13.65 -12.53 -9.36
N VAL A 55 -13.26 -11.32 -8.91
CA VAL A 55 -14.12 -10.45 -8.09
C VAL A 55 -14.23 -9.10 -8.75
N GLN A 56 -15.45 -8.67 -9.00
CA GLN A 56 -15.75 -7.35 -9.53
C GLN A 56 -16.70 -6.63 -8.57
N THR A 57 -16.31 -5.46 -8.08
CA THR A 57 -17.17 -4.62 -7.25
C THR A 57 -16.99 -3.14 -7.61
N ARG A 58 -18.04 -2.37 -7.47
CA ARG A 58 -17.97 -0.92 -7.67
C ARG A 58 -17.39 -0.24 -6.44
N SER A 59 -17.79 -0.69 -5.26
CA SER A 59 -17.34 -0.15 -3.98
C SER A 59 -17.48 -1.20 -2.89
N GLY A 60 -16.53 -1.21 -1.99
CA GLY A 60 -16.37 -2.17 -0.92
C GLY A 60 -15.01 -2.82 -0.94
N ASP A 61 -14.59 -3.27 0.21
CA ASP A 61 -13.29 -3.86 0.41
C ASP A 61 -13.26 -5.33 -0.04
N ILE A 62 -12.14 -5.76 -0.57
CA ILE A 62 -11.90 -7.14 -0.96
C ILE A 62 -10.78 -7.71 -0.12
N THR A 63 -11.08 -8.74 0.66
CA THR A 63 -10.08 -9.49 1.42
C THR A 63 -10.06 -10.94 0.95
N VAL A 64 -8.91 -11.39 0.42
CA VAL A 64 -8.70 -12.79 0.02
C VAL A 64 -7.60 -13.38 0.89
N ARG A 65 -7.86 -14.52 1.50
CA ARG A 65 -6.90 -15.25 2.32
C ARG A 65 -6.83 -16.71 1.92
N SER A 66 -5.64 -17.29 2.02
CA SER A 66 -5.51 -18.74 1.85
C SER A 66 -6.12 -19.49 3.05
N GLY A 67 -6.68 -20.65 2.76
CA GLY A 67 -7.36 -21.51 3.72
C GLY A 67 -7.29 -22.98 3.33
N PRO A 68 -8.27 -23.79 3.79
CA PRO A 68 -8.28 -25.22 3.52
C PRO A 68 -8.35 -25.53 2.02
N ALA A 69 -7.63 -26.58 1.59
CA ALA A 69 -7.73 -27.09 0.23
C ALA A 69 -9.15 -27.62 -0.08
N GLY A 70 -9.54 -27.54 -1.35
CA GLY A 70 -10.80 -28.10 -1.82
C GLY A 70 -12.05 -27.29 -1.49
N THR A 71 -11.92 -26.11 -0.88
CA THR A 71 -13.06 -25.31 -0.45
C THR A 71 -12.80 -23.82 -0.67
N VAL A 72 -13.77 -23.12 -1.25
CA VAL A 72 -13.80 -21.66 -1.32
C VAL A 72 -14.98 -21.16 -0.49
N SER A 73 -14.73 -20.29 0.49
CA SER A 73 -15.75 -19.64 1.30
C SER A 73 -15.80 -18.15 0.97
N VAL A 74 -16.98 -17.65 0.69
CA VAL A 74 -17.24 -16.23 0.39
C VAL A 74 -18.25 -15.70 1.40
N ARG A 75 -17.84 -14.69 2.17
CA ARG A 75 -18.70 -13.90 3.04
C ARG A 75 -18.82 -12.49 2.52
N GLY A 76 -20.03 -12.01 2.34
CA GLY A 76 -20.32 -10.63 1.98
C GLY A 76 -20.97 -9.88 3.14
N LYS A 77 -20.51 -8.65 3.37
CA LYS A 77 -21.11 -7.69 4.31
C LYS A 77 -21.70 -6.54 3.52
N ILE A 78 -22.98 -6.32 3.63
CA ILE A 78 -23.73 -5.35 2.83
C ILE A 78 -23.89 -4.07 3.63
N PHE A 79 -23.46 -2.96 3.04
CA PHE A 79 -23.58 -1.61 3.62
C PHE A 79 -24.49 -0.76 2.74
N VAL A 80 -25.34 0.05 3.38
CA VAL A 80 -26.22 1.00 2.72
C VAL A 80 -25.81 2.41 3.12
N GLY A 81 -25.56 3.29 2.15
CA GLY A 81 -25.14 4.67 2.41
C GLY A 81 -26.21 5.52 3.10
N ASP A 82 -25.81 6.67 3.66
CA ASP A 82 -26.50 7.52 4.63
C ASP A 82 -27.89 8.09 4.24
N HIS A 83 -28.39 7.86 3.04
CA HIS A 83 -29.74 8.29 2.63
C HIS A 83 -30.85 7.29 2.98
N TRP A 84 -30.61 6.41 3.93
CA TRP A 84 -31.57 5.37 4.34
C TRP A 84 -32.83 5.93 5.00
N LEU A 85 -32.78 7.16 5.56
CA LEU A 85 -33.94 7.82 6.21
C LEU A 85 -35.14 8.11 5.28
N PHE A 86 -34.94 8.07 3.95
CA PHE A 86 -35.98 8.29 2.97
C PHE A 86 -36.08 7.11 1.98
N GLY A 87 -36.58 5.97 2.42
CA GLY A 87 -36.76 4.79 1.56
C GLY A 87 -36.42 3.46 2.23
N GLY A 88 -36.54 3.36 3.53
CA GLY A 88 -36.12 2.21 4.35
C GLY A 88 -36.70 0.87 3.89
N ASP A 89 -37.97 0.78 3.57
CA ASP A 89 -38.62 -0.50 3.18
C ASP A 89 -38.11 -1.04 1.85
N ARG A 90 -37.85 -0.16 0.88
CA ARG A 90 -37.36 -0.59 -0.44
C ARG A 90 -35.94 -1.12 -0.39
N ARG A 91 -35.08 -0.48 0.39
CA ARG A 91 -33.68 -0.86 0.55
C ARG A 91 -33.51 -2.11 1.40
N ALA A 92 -34.34 -2.26 2.44
CA ALA A 92 -34.38 -3.52 3.19
C ALA A 92 -34.73 -4.71 2.27
N GLY A 93 -35.64 -4.50 1.29
CA GLY A 93 -35.94 -5.50 0.28
C GLY A 93 -34.76 -5.78 -0.66
N GLU A 94 -33.99 -4.76 -1.06
CA GLU A 94 -32.80 -4.90 -1.91
C GLU A 94 -31.69 -5.66 -1.16
N VAL A 95 -31.40 -5.32 0.11
CA VAL A 95 -30.46 -6.04 0.95
C VAL A 95 -30.86 -7.50 1.10
N HIS A 96 -32.13 -7.76 1.41
CA HIS A 96 -32.64 -9.13 1.56
C HIS A 96 -32.57 -9.95 0.25
N ALA A 97 -32.77 -9.30 -0.89
CA ALA A 97 -32.61 -9.96 -2.18
C ALA A 97 -31.16 -10.37 -2.45
N ILE A 98 -30.16 -9.53 -2.07
CA ILE A 98 -28.73 -9.87 -2.16
C ILE A 98 -28.37 -11.02 -1.20
N GLU A 99 -28.89 -11.00 0.04
CA GLU A 99 -28.64 -12.08 1.02
C GLU A 99 -29.15 -13.43 0.52
N GLN A 100 -30.34 -13.45 -0.08
CA GLN A 100 -30.93 -14.67 -0.61
C GLN A 100 -30.23 -15.16 -1.88
N ASN A 101 -29.92 -14.26 -2.77
CA ASN A 101 -29.31 -14.56 -4.07
C ASN A 101 -28.13 -13.64 -4.37
N PRO A 102 -27.00 -13.84 -3.66
CA PRO A 102 -25.80 -13.04 -3.89
C PRO A 102 -25.25 -13.25 -5.30
N PRO A 103 -24.53 -12.25 -5.87
CA PRO A 103 -24.04 -12.29 -7.25
C PRO A 103 -22.80 -13.19 -7.39
N LEU A 104 -22.94 -14.44 -6.98
CA LEU A 104 -21.89 -15.45 -6.98
C LEU A 104 -22.21 -16.55 -7.99
N ARG A 105 -21.24 -16.92 -8.79
CA ARG A 105 -21.36 -18.00 -9.77
C ARG A 105 -20.16 -18.93 -9.68
N GLN A 106 -20.41 -20.23 -9.69
CA GLN A 106 -19.38 -21.25 -9.82
C GLN A 106 -19.48 -21.93 -11.18
N GLN A 107 -18.34 -22.08 -11.84
CA GLN A 107 -18.21 -22.87 -13.05
C GLN A 107 -16.97 -23.77 -12.96
N GLY A 108 -17.15 -25.01 -12.54
CA GLY A 108 -16.04 -25.88 -12.18
C GLY A 108 -15.25 -25.34 -10.99
N ASP A 109 -13.95 -25.15 -11.16
CA ASP A 109 -13.06 -24.55 -10.15
C ASP A 109 -12.91 -23.02 -10.29
N SER A 110 -13.73 -22.40 -11.15
CA SER A 110 -13.78 -20.94 -11.30
C SER A 110 -14.94 -20.35 -10.51
N ILE A 111 -14.62 -19.36 -9.67
CA ILE A 111 -15.56 -18.62 -8.85
C ILE A 111 -15.60 -17.16 -9.34
N HIS A 112 -16.79 -16.70 -9.71
CA HIS A 112 -17.02 -15.33 -10.17
C HIS A 112 -17.94 -14.61 -9.20
N ILE A 113 -17.54 -13.42 -8.81
CA ILE A 113 -18.30 -12.49 -7.96
C ILE A 113 -18.54 -11.24 -8.81
N ASP A 114 -19.78 -11.02 -9.17
CA ASP A 114 -20.16 -9.88 -10.01
C ASP A 114 -20.52 -8.66 -9.17
N ASP A 115 -20.43 -7.47 -9.77
CA ASP A 115 -20.84 -6.21 -9.12
C ASP A 115 -22.34 -6.21 -8.79
N VAL A 116 -22.66 -5.75 -7.59
CA VAL A 116 -24.02 -5.43 -7.20
C VAL A 116 -24.38 -4.08 -7.79
N ASN A 117 -25.01 -4.08 -8.98
CA ASN A 117 -25.33 -2.86 -9.73
C ASN A 117 -26.49 -2.06 -9.09
N LEU A 118 -26.37 -1.74 -7.79
CA LEU A 118 -27.31 -0.93 -7.02
C LEU A 118 -26.64 0.35 -6.52
N HIS A 119 -27.37 1.47 -6.58
CA HIS A 119 -26.86 2.74 -6.09
C HIS A 119 -26.91 2.79 -4.57
N ASN A 120 -25.86 3.30 -3.94
CA ASN A 120 -25.70 3.43 -2.50
C ASN A 120 -25.67 2.10 -1.71
N ILE A 121 -25.39 0.99 -2.37
CA ILE A 121 -25.08 -0.28 -1.73
C ILE A 121 -23.64 -0.64 -2.07
N SER A 122 -22.84 -0.94 -1.04
CA SER A 122 -21.52 -1.52 -1.16
C SER A 122 -21.47 -2.87 -0.48
N VAL A 123 -20.61 -3.75 -0.96
CA VAL A 123 -20.43 -5.07 -0.36
C VAL A 123 -18.94 -5.29 -0.13
N ASP A 124 -18.58 -5.51 1.12
CA ASP A 124 -17.24 -5.96 1.47
C ASP A 124 -17.20 -7.48 1.39
N TYR A 125 -16.19 -7.99 0.72
CA TYR A 125 -16.00 -9.42 0.53
C TYR A 125 -14.83 -9.95 1.36
N GLU A 126 -15.10 -10.95 2.18
CA GLU A 126 -14.11 -11.77 2.86
C GLU A 126 -14.11 -13.16 2.22
N ILE A 127 -13.02 -13.51 1.54
CA ILE A 127 -12.94 -14.71 0.72
C ILE A 127 -11.78 -15.58 1.23
N THR A 128 -12.08 -16.84 1.48
CA THR A 128 -11.07 -17.83 1.82
C THR A 128 -10.95 -18.83 0.67
N VAL A 129 -9.74 -19.03 0.15
CA VAL A 129 -9.45 -19.87 -1.01
C VAL A 129 -8.34 -20.87 -0.72
N PRO A 130 -8.20 -21.97 -1.47
CA PRO A 130 -6.98 -22.77 -1.45
C PRO A 130 -5.74 -21.95 -1.80
N ALA A 131 -4.56 -22.31 -1.31
CA ALA A 131 -3.34 -21.59 -1.61
C ALA A 131 -3.08 -21.49 -3.13
N GLU A 132 -3.26 -22.59 -3.87
CA GLU A 132 -3.12 -22.63 -5.33
C GLU A 132 -4.31 -21.96 -6.05
N THR A 133 -4.39 -20.62 -5.92
CA THR A 133 -5.48 -19.82 -6.52
C THR A 133 -4.91 -18.69 -7.35
N ALA A 134 -5.36 -18.59 -8.60
CA ALA A 134 -5.18 -17.39 -9.38
C ALA A 134 -6.29 -16.37 -9.02
N VAL A 135 -5.88 -15.15 -8.68
CA VAL A 135 -6.79 -14.11 -8.18
C VAL A 135 -6.83 -12.95 -9.16
N ARG A 136 -8.03 -12.60 -9.61
CA ARG A 136 -8.28 -11.36 -10.34
C ARG A 136 -9.33 -10.54 -9.61
N THR A 137 -8.98 -9.31 -9.26
CA THR A 137 -9.91 -8.40 -8.58
C THR A 137 -9.98 -7.06 -9.28
N HIS A 138 -11.18 -6.53 -9.35
CA HIS A 138 -11.43 -5.18 -9.82
C HIS A 138 -12.39 -4.46 -8.88
N THR A 139 -11.97 -3.32 -8.33
CA THR A 139 -12.86 -2.45 -7.54
C THR A 139 -12.79 -1.01 -8.05
N GLY A 140 -13.91 -0.32 -8.02
CA GLY A 140 -13.92 1.11 -8.30
C GLY A 140 -13.36 1.92 -7.13
N SER A 141 -13.78 1.57 -5.91
CA SER A 141 -13.33 2.20 -4.66
C SER A 141 -13.40 1.18 -3.53
N GLY A 142 -12.32 0.99 -2.83
CA GLY A 142 -12.18 0.08 -1.71
C GLY A 142 -10.77 -0.48 -1.62
N ASP A 143 -10.41 -0.87 -0.43
CA ASP A 143 -9.11 -1.47 -0.16
C ASP A 143 -9.10 -2.94 -0.60
N GLN A 144 -7.95 -3.40 -1.05
CA GLN A 144 -7.74 -4.80 -1.39
C GLN A 144 -6.64 -5.40 -0.52
N THR A 145 -6.94 -6.53 0.08
CA THR A 145 -5.97 -7.30 0.90
C THR A 145 -5.92 -8.73 0.39
N ILE A 146 -4.76 -9.17 -0.09
CA ILE A 146 -4.53 -10.53 -0.57
C ILE A 146 -3.41 -11.17 0.22
N GLU A 147 -3.66 -12.34 0.77
CA GLU A 147 -2.75 -12.98 1.72
C GLU A 147 -2.58 -14.49 1.50
N GLY A 148 -1.35 -14.95 1.38
CA GLY A 148 -0.98 -16.37 1.38
C GLY A 148 -1.40 -17.14 0.13
N VAL A 149 -1.40 -16.52 -1.04
CA VAL A 149 -1.83 -17.13 -2.30
C VAL A 149 -0.63 -17.48 -3.18
N ASP A 150 -0.61 -18.72 -3.66
CA ASP A 150 0.39 -19.27 -4.56
C ASP A 150 -0.20 -19.36 -5.97
N GLY A 151 -0.22 -18.25 -6.69
CA GLY A 151 -0.77 -18.16 -8.03
C GLY A 151 -0.68 -16.73 -8.57
N ASN A 152 -1.02 -16.56 -9.84
CA ASN A 152 -0.99 -15.25 -10.46
C ASN A 152 -2.05 -14.32 -9.82
N ALA A 153 -1.67 -13.07 -9.59
CA ALA A 153 -2.56 -12.05 -9.07
C ALA A 153 -2.65 -10.85 -10.03
N ASP A 154 -3.86 -10.47 -10.42
CA ASP A 154 -4.14 -9.30 -11.25
C ASP A 154 -5.16 -8.41 -10.51
N LEU A 155 -4.66 -7.33 -9.90
CA LEU A 155 -5.39 -6.50 -8.96
C LEU A 155 -5.53 -5.08 -9.50
N GLN A 156 -6.77 -4.60 -9.59
CA GLN A 156 -7.06 -3.27 -10.10
C GLN A 156 -8.00 -2.51 -9.16
N SER A 157 -7.68 -1.25 -8.88
CA SER A 157 -8.54 -0.33 -8.13
C SER A 157 -8.57 1.06 -8.77
N GLY A 158 -9.71 1.70 -8.74
CA GLY A 158 -9.77 3.13 -9.07
C GLY A 158 -9.21 3.97 -7.94
N SER A 159 -9.61 3.68 -6.71
CA SER A 159 -9.14 4.35 -5.50
C SER A 159 -9.20 3.39 -4.32
N GLY A 160 -8.12 3.23 -3.62
CA GLY A 160 -7.98 2.36 -2.45
C GLY A 160 -6.56 1.82 -2.32
N ASP A 161 -6.22 1.51 -1.12
CA ASP A 161 -4.93 0.90 -0.80
C ASP A 161 -4.92 -0.58 -1.17
N MET A 162 -3.78 -1.07 -1.62
CA MET A 162 -3.57 -2.48 -1.90
C MET A 162 -2.49 -3.05 -0.97
N ARG A 163 -2.83 -4.11 -0.26
CA ARG A 163 -1.96 -4.80 0.69
C ARG A 163 -1.82 -6.26 0.29
N LEU A 164 -0.61 -6.66 0.00
CA LEU A 164 -0.28 -8.02 -0.40
C LEU A 164 0.72 -8.62 0.56
N SER A 165 0.52 -9.85 0.95
CA SER A 165 1.48 -10.54 1.80
C SER A 165 1.56 -12.02 1.49
N ARG A 166 2.78 -12.56 1.47
CA ARG A 166 3.07 -13.97 1.20
C ARG A 166 2.44 -14.47 -0.10
N LEU A 167 2.76 -13.80 -1.19
CA LEU A 167 2.32 -14.18 -2.52
C LEU A 167 3.48 -14.75 -3.33
N THR A 168 3.17 -15.77 -4.14
CA THR A 168 4.08 -16.30 -5.15
C THR A 168 3.41 -16.29 -6.52
N GLY A 169 4.18 -16.06 -7.60
CA GLY A 169 3.67 -16.03 -8.97
C GLY A 169 3.84 -14.68 -9.66
N ASP A 170 3.20 -14.52 -10.80
CA ASP A 170 3.21 -13.27 -11.58
C ASP A 170 2.16 -12.31 -11.01
N ILE A 171 2.61 -11.16 -10.49
CA ILE A 171 1.78 -10.21 -9.76
C ILE A 171 1.67 -8.91 -10.54
N ARG A 172 0.45 -8.54 -10.91
CA ARG A 172 0.10 -7.27 -11.55
C ARG A 172 -0.82 -6.47 -10.67
N ILE A 173 -0.43 -5.22 -10.39
CA ILE A 173 -1.15 -4.35 -9.46
C ILE A 173 -1.28 -2.97 -10.07
N GLN A 174 -2.50 -2.45 -10.13
CA GLN A 174 -2.73 -1.08 -10.58
C GLN A 174 -3.79 -0.38 -9.73
N THR A 175 -3.46 0.83 -9.25
CA THR A 175 -4.44 1.71 -8.63
C THR A 175 -4.34 3.13 -9.18
N GLY A 176 -5.45 3.82 -9.30
CA GLY A 176 -5.44 5.23 -9.70
C GLY A 176 -4.95 6.13 -8.57
N SER A 177 -5.44 5.89 -7.35
CA SER A 177 -5.05 6.62 -6.15
C SER A 177 -5.09 5.68 -4.95
N GLY A 178 -3.99 5.52 -4.30
CA GLY A 178 -3.83 4.61 -3.16
C GLY A 178 -2.40 4.11 -3.08
N ASN A 179 -2.06 3.58 -1.94
CA ASN A 179 -0.74 3.04 -1.69
C ASN A 179 -0.70 1.55 -2.06
N LEU A 180 0.44 1.12 -2.57
CA LEU A 180 0.74 -0.29 -2.80
C LEU A 180 1.72 -0.78 -1.73
N ARG A 181 1.37 -1.83 -1.00
CA ARG A 181 2.25 -2.46 -0.02
C ARG A 181 2.31 -3.96 -0.28
N GLY A 182 3.50 -4.44 -0.64
CA GLY A 182 3.80 -5.85 -0.81
C GLY A 182 4.84 -6.32 0.22
N HIS A 183 4.53 -7.35 0.98
CA HIS A 183 5.42 -7.93 1.97
C HIS A 183 5.57 -9.43 1.74
N GLU A 184 6.81 -9.95 1.80
CA GLU A 184 7.10 -11.36 1.52
C GLU A 184 6.59 -11.81 0.13
N ILE A 185 6.93 -11.04 -0.88
CA ILE A 185 6.55 -11.32 -2.26
C ILE A 185 7.65 -12.14 -2.95
N SER A 186 7.26 -13.11 -3.77
CA SER A 186 8.18 -13.95 -4.52
C SER A 186 7.69 -14.14 -5.96
N GLY A 187 8.48 -13.71 -6.92
CA GLY A 187 8.19 -13.79 -8.36
C GLY A 187 8.13 -12.43 -9.04
N PRO A 188 7.84 -12.38 -10.34
CA PRO A 188 7.75 -11.12 -11.07
C PRO A 188 6.64 -10.21 -10.56
N VAL A 189 6.96 -8.92 -10.40
CA VAL A 189 6.01 -7.90 -9.92
C VAL A 189 5.93 -6.73 -10.90
N HIS A 190 4.73 -6.40 -11.36
CA HIS A 190 4.42 -5.20 -12.12
C HIS A 190 3.42 -4.37 -11.35
N GLY A 191 3.88 -3.31 -10.71
CA GLY A 191 3.07 -2.49 -9.81
C GLY A 191 3.04 -1.02 -10.18
N GLY A 192 1.86 -0.38 -10.08
CA GLY A 192 1.76 1.04 -10.36
C GLY A 192 0.61 1.76 -9.69
N THR A 193 0.86 3.02 -9.35
CA THR A 193 -0.15 3.94 -8.84
C THR A 193 -0.07 5.29 -9.55
N GLY A 194 -1.19 5.95 -9.74
CA GLY A 194 -1.18 7.33 -10.23
C GLY A 194 -0.74 8.30 -9.15
N SER A 195 -1.22 8.10 -7.92
CA SER A 195 -0.85 8.92 -6.76
C SER A 195 -0.86 8.05 -5.51
N GLY A 196 0.27 7.91 -4.90
CA GLY A 196 0.48 7.11 -3.70
C GLY A 196 1.89 6.54 -3.64
N ASP A 197 2.24 6.03 -2.50
CA ASP A 197 3.52 5.38 -2.27
C ASP A 197 3.47 3.90 -2.68
N VAL A 198 4.60 3.40 -3.15
CA VAL A 198 4.80 1.98 -3.46
C VAL A 198 5.88 1.44 -2.54
N GLU A 199 5.52 0.46 -1.72
CA GLU A 199 6.44 -0.25 -0.84
C GLU A 199 6.39 -1.75 -1.17
N LEU A 200 7.55 -2.32 -1.56
CA LEU A 200 7.68 -3.72 -1.89
C LEU A 200 8.84 -4.34 -1.10
N GLU A 201 8.58 -5.46 -0.47
CA GLU A 201 9.58 -6.34 0.12
C GLU A 201 9.54 -7.69 -0.60
N GLU A 202 10.60 -7.97 -1.36
CA GLU A 202 10.76 -9.21 -2.10
C GLU A 202 11.60 -10.21 -1.29
N THR A 203 11.19 -11.47 -1.29
CA THR A 203 11.90 -12.57 -0.63
C THR A 203 12.42 -13.63 -1.60
N GLY A 204 12.01 -13.54 -2.85
CA GLY A 204 12.39 -14.46 -3.92
C GLY A 204 13.37 -13.84 -4.93
N SER A 205 13.22 -14.27 -6.16
CA SER A 205 13.88 -13.68 -7.32
C SER A 205 12.84 -13.45 -8.39
N GLY A 206 12.92 -12.32 -9.05
CA GLY A 206 11.97 -11.95 -10.11
C GLY A 206 12.33 -10.61 -10.73
N ASP A 207 11.68 -10.32 -11.84
CA ASP A 207 11.78 -9.01 -12.45
C ASP A 207 10.74 -8.07 -11.80
N VAL A 208 11.18 -6.93 -11.33
CA VAL A 208 10.33 -5.96 -10.63
C VAL A 208 10.22 -4.67 -11.43
N ASP A 209 9.01 -4.26 -11.79
CA ASP A 209 8.70 -3.01 -12.48
C ASP A 209 7.67 -2.21 -11.67
N LEU A 210 8.11 -1.10 -11.09
CA LEU A 210 7.29 -0.25 -10.23
C LEU A 210 7.21 1.17 -10.76
N HIS A 211 6.01 1.74 -10.76
CA HIS A 211 5.82 3.13 -11.18
C HIS A 211 4.83 3.90 -10.31
N THR A 212 5.10 5.19 -10.13
CA THR A 212 4.16 6.14 -9.51
C THR A 212 4.21 7.49 -10.23
N GLY A 213 3.06 8.12 -10.36
CA GLY A 213 3.01 9.50 -10.86
C GLY A 213 3.48 10.49 -9.80
N SER A 214 2.99 10.34 -8.56
CA SER A 214 3.37 11.17 -7.42
C SER A 214 3.37 10.32 -6.16
N GLY A 215 4.50 10.18 -5.56
CA GLY A 215 4.74 9.35 -4.37
C GLY A 215 6.12 8.73 -4.41
N ASN A 216 6.47 8.06 -3.36
CA ASN A 216 7.78 7.43 -3.21
C ASN A 216 7.72 5.95 -3.60
N ILE A 217 8.84 5.43 -4.08
CA ILE A 217 9.03 4.00 -4.31
C ILE A 217 10.07 3.49 -3.34
N THR A 218 9.74 2.48 -2.56
CA THR A 218 10.67 1.77 -1.70
C THR A 218 10.62 0.28 -2.01
N ALA A 219 11.67 -0.25 -2.60
CA ALA A 219 11.79 -1.66 -2.95
C ALA A 219 12.97 -2.28 -2.22
N ARG A 220 12.73 -3.34 -1.47
CA ARG A 220 13.72 -4.06 -0.67
C ARG A 220 13.77 -5.53 -1.04
N GLY A 221 14.93 -6.16 -0.81
CA GLY A 221 15.14 -7.58 -1.08
C GLY A 221 15.24 -7.93 -2.56
N LEU A 222 15.42 -6.94 -3.42
CA LEU A 222 15.48 -7.12 -4.87
C LEU A 222 16.57 -8.11 -5.27
N ASN A 223 16.20 -9.09 -6.12
CA ASN A 223 17.08 -10.09 -6.65
C ASN A 223 16.67 -10.46 -8.08
N GLY A 224 17.07 -9.67 -9.04
CA GLY A 224 16.66 -9.76 -10.45
C GLY A 224 16.90 -8.46 -11.19
N THR A 225 16.10 -8.22 -12.22
CA THR A 225 16.02 -6.90 -12.87
C THR A 225 15.09 -5.99 -12.08
N PHE A 226 15.42 -4.72 -12.05
CA PHE A 226 14.58 -3.71 -11.40
C PHE A 226 14.38 -2.49 -12.30
N ARG A 227 13.14 -2.09 -12.45
CA ARG A 227 12.75 -0.83 -13.05
C ARG A 227 11.89 -0.04 -12.08
N GLY A 228 12.34 1.16 -11.71
CA GLY A 228 11.62 2.07 -10.82
C GLY A 228 11.41 3.42 -11.49
N GLU A 229 10.17 3.87 -11.66
CA GLU A 229 9.86 5.17 -12.26
C GLU A 229 8.92 5.99 -11.38
N ALA A 230 9.35 7.21 -11.01
CA ALA A 230 8.53 8.18 -10.32
C ALA A 230 8.46 9.50 -11.10
N GLY A 231 7.28 10.07 -11.24
CA GLY A 231 7.17 11.42 -11.78
C GLY A 231 7.69 12.46 -10.79
N SER A 232 7.24 12.36 -9.54
CA SER A 232 7.72 13.16 -8.42
C SER A 232 7.74 12.29 -7.17
N GLY A 233 8.89 12.19 -6.54
CA GLY A 233 9.10 11.42 -5.33
C GLY A 233 10.45 10.73 -5.30
N ASP A 234 10.83 10.31 -4.14
CA ASP A 234 12.09 9.62 -3.90
C ASP A 234 11.98 8.13 -4.25
N ILE A 235 13.09 7.56 -4.74
CA ILE A 235 13.17 6.13 -5.01
C ILE A 235 14.28 5.52 -4.16
N THR A 236 13.93 4.51 -3.36
CA THR A 236 14.89 3.70 -2.61
C THR A 236 14.83 2.26 -3.12
N ALA A 237 15.96 1.74 -3.58
CA ALA A 237 16.12 0.37 -4.04
C ALA A 237 17.22 -0.33 -3.25
N GLU A 238 16.91 -1.51 -2.70
CA GLU A 238 17.84 -2.28 -1.88
C GLU A 238 17.80 -3.76 -2.27
N GLY A 239 18.95 -4.37 -2.49
CA GLY A 239 19.02 -5.79 -2.82
C GLY A 239 20.31 -6.20 -3.50
N THR A 240 20.28 -7.36 -4.15
CA THR A 240 21.41 -7.92 -4.92
C THR A 240 21.13 -7.75 -6.40
N GLN A 241 21.98 -6.99 -7.07
CA GLN A 241 21.85 -6.76 -8.49
C GLN A 241 22.34 -7.98 -9.29
N THR A 242 21.42 -8.83 -9.68
CA THR A 242 21.72 -10.00 -10.57
C THR A 242 21.32 -9.72 -12.03
N GLY A 243 20.53 -8.67 -12.27
CA GLY A 243 20.13 -8.15 -13.58
C GLY A 243 20.35 -6.64 -13.68
N SER A 244 19.92 -6.03 -14.78
CA SER A 244 20.01 -4.58 -14.96
C SER A 244 19.00 -3.86 -14.07
N TRP A 245 19.42 -2.75 -13.46
CA TRP A 245 18.54 -1.85 -12.72
C TRP A 245 18.42 -0.52 -13.45
N GLU A 246 17.21 -0.09 -13.71
CA GLU A 246 16.89 1.19 -14.34
C GLU A 246 15.96 2.01 -13.43
N ILE A 247 16.46 3.14 -12.92
CA ILE A 247 15.75 3.96 -11.95
C ILE A 247 15.63 5.38 -12.51
N ARG A 248 14.41 5.90 -12.56
CA ARG A 248 14.14 7.25 -13.07
C ARG A 248 13.19 8.00 -12.15
N THR A 249 13.54 9.25 -11.84
CA THR A 249 12.59 10.18 -11.23
C THR A 249 12.68 11.55 -11.90
N GLY A 250 11.54 12.21 -12.03
CA GLY A 250 11.53 13.59 -12.55
C GLY A 250 12.03 14.58 -11.51
N SER A 251 11.54 14.44 -10.27
CA SER A 251 11.95 15.28 -9.14
C SER A 251 11.95 14.41 -7.87
N GLY A 252 13.11 14.19 -7.32
CA GLY A 252 13.31 13.38 -6.13
C GLY A 252 14.71 12.80 -6.04
N ASN A 253 15.05 12.32 -4.89
CA ASN A 253 16.33 11.69 -4.63
C ASN A 253 16.26 10.19 -4.93
N VAL A 254 17.37 9.64 -5.36
CA VAL A 254 17.51 8.21 -5.57
C VAL A 254 18.55 7.64 -4.63
N ARG A 255 18.18 6.65 -3.85
CA ARG A 255 19.09 5.90 -2.99
C ARG A 255 19.10 4.44 -3.39
N VAL A 256 20.28 3.93 -3.70
CA VAL A 256 20.49 2.51 -4.03
C VAL A 256 21.43 1.89 -3.02
N ARG A 257 21.01 0.80 -2.40
CA ARG A 257 21.80 0.02 -1.45
C ARG A 257 22.13 -1.34 -2.02
N LEU A 258 23.40 -1.59 -2.21
CA LEU A 258 23.92 -2.83 -2.74
C LEU A 258 24.89 -3.49 -1.75
N PRO A 259 25.02 -4.82 -1.75
CA PRO A 259 26.07 -5.47 -0.96
C PRO A 259 27.45 -4.88 -1.22
N SER A 260 28.26 -4.73 -0.18
CA SER A 260 29.57 -4.05 -0.24
C SER A 260 30.57 -4.68 -1.25
N ASN A 261 30.31 -5.89 -1.70
CA ASN A 261 31.12 -6.60 -2.71
C ASN A 261 30.51 -6.53 -4.12
N SER A 262 29.43 -5.80 -4.35
CA SER A 262 28.76 -5.70 -5.65
C SER A 262 29.67 -5.11 -6.72
N ALA A 263 29.62 -5.72 -7.90
CA ALA A 263 30.33 -5.25 -9.10
C ALA A 263 29.28 -4.90 -10.16
N PHE A 264 29.35 -3.70 -10.69
CA PHE A 264 28.35 -3.20 -11.65
C PHE A 264 28.93 -2.12 -12.58
N GLU A 265 28.25 -1.89 -13.69
CA GLU A 265 28.50 -0.75 -14.57
C GLU A 265 27.56 0.41 -14.19
N ALA A 266 28.11 1.52 -13.74
CA ALA A 266 27.34 2.69 -13.33
C ALA A 266 27.10 3.63 -14.51
N ASP A 267 25.84 4.00 -14.75
CA ASP A 267 25.39 5.06 -15.65
C ASP A 267 24.45 6.00 -14.90
N LEU A 268 25.01 6.98 -14.21
CA LEU A 268 24.29 7.87 -13.31
C LEU A 268 24.23 9.27 -13.91
N SER A 269 23.08 9.92 -13.84
CA SER A 269 22.93 11.31 -14.31
C SER A 269 21.88 12.08 -13.52
N THR A 270 22.19 13.34 -13.23
CA THR A 270 21.25 14.32 -12.67
C THR A 270 21.34 15.63 -13.44
N SER A 271 20.22 16.33 -13.62
CA SER A 271 20.25 17.68 -14.19
C SER A 271 20.53 18.73 -13.14
N SER A 272 20.03 18.54 -11.91
CA SER A 272 20.26 19.43 -10.76
C SER A 272 20.36 18.60 -9.49
N GLY A 273 21.55 18.50 -8.92
CA GLY A 273 21.81 17.70 -7.72
C GLY A 273 23.24 17.19 -7.68
N THR A 274 23.49 16.32 -6.75
CA THR A 274 24.80 15.68 -6.48
C THR A 274 24.76 14.19 -6.83
N LEU A 275 25.93 13.65 -7.19
CA LEU A 275 26.14 12.24 -7.42
C LEU A 275 27.16 11.75 -6.41
N ASP A 276 26.80 10.77 -5.60
CA ASP A 276 27.66 10.18 -4.58
C ASP A 276 27.67 8.65 -4.68
N ILE A 277 28.85 8.06 -4.62
CA ILE A 277 29.04 6.62 -4.70
C ILE A 277 30.03 6.19 -3.65
N ASP A 278 29.60 5.38 -2.68
CA ASP A 278 30.42 4.87 -1.58
C ASP A 278 31.31 3.66 -1.97
N ALA A 279 31.68 3.55 -3.24
CA ALA A 279 32.50 2.47 -3.75
C ALA A 279 33.61 2.97 -4.67
N PRO A 280 34.76 2.31 -4.72
CA PRO A 280 35.81 2.62 -5.70
C PRO A 280 35.28 2.42 -7.13
N ILE A 281 35.30 3.50 -7.91
CA ILE A 281 34.88 3.48 -9.33
C ILE A 281 36.08 3.69 -10.24
N THR A 282 36.20 2.89 -11.27
CA THR A 282 37.15 3.08 -12.37
C THR A 282 36.44 3.76 -13.53
N MET A 283 36.83 5.00 -13.81
CA MET A 283 36.27 5.79 -14.91
C MET A 283 37.23 5.84 -16.07
N THR A 284 36.76 5.55 -17.28
CA THR A 284 37.52 5.81 -18.51
C THR A 284 37.11 7.17 -19.05
N VAL A 285 37.99 8.18 -18.94
CA VAL A 285 37.72 9.52 -19.45
C VAL A 285 38.23 9.63 -20.87
N GLN A 286 37.34 9.78 -21.84
CA GLN A 286 37.69 10.14 -23.22
C GLN A 286 37.35 11.61 -23.45
N GLY A 287 38.34 12.51 -23.46
CA GLY A 287 38.16 13.94 -23.72
C GLY A 287 38.55 14.86 -22.58
N ARG A 288 38.08 16.12 -22.64
CA ARG A 288 38.36 17.13 -21.60
C ARG A 288 37.44 16.89 -20.37
N VAL A 289 38.02 16.79 -19.21
CA VAL A 289 37.26 16.79 -17.95
C VAL A 289 36.71 18.19 -17.73
N GLN A 290 35.40 18.36 -17.90
CA GLN A 290 34.70 19.57 -17.48
C GLN A 290 34.12 19.32 -16.06
N GLU A 291 34.35 20.22 -15.15
CA GLU A 291 34.10 20.07 -13.70
C GLU A 291 32.63 20.05 -13.27
N SER A 292 31.65 19.97 -14.15
CA SER A 292 30.27 19.74 -13.72
C SER A 292 29.93 18.25 -13.81
N ARG A 293 30.22 17.53 -12.76
CA ARG A 293 29.91 16.08 -12.65
C ARG A 293 28.41 15.85 -12.46
N LYS A 294 27.64 16.12 -13.51
CA LYS A 294 26.21 15.79 -13.57
C LYS A 294 25.96 14.41 -14.19
N SER A 295 27.01 13.71 -14.56
CA SER A 295 26.96 12.33 -15.04
C SER A 295 28.22 11.55 -14.65
N ILE A 296 28.04 10.32 -14.30
CA ILE A 296 29.12 9.36 -13.99
C ILE A 296 28.86 8.11 -14.84
N HIS A 297 29.89 7.75 -15.63
CA HIS A 297 29.94 6.47 -16.34
C HIS A 297 31.21 5.76 -15.95
N GLY A 298 31.09 4.53 -15.45
CA GLY A 298 32.27 3.79 -15.02
C GLY A 298 31.94 2.40 -14.49
N GLN A 299 33.00 1.68 -14.17
CA GLN A 299 32.90 0.32 -13.64
C GLN A 299 33.26 0.30 -12.15
N VAL A 300 32.39 -0.29 -11.36
CA VAL A 300 32.65 -0.59 -9.96
C VAL A 300 33.13 -2.02 -9.86
N ARG A 301 34.29 -2.25 -9.23
CA ARG A 301 34.93 -3.57 -9.05
C ARG A 301 35.03 -4.43 -10.31
N GLY A 302 35.34 -3.81 -11.46
CA GLY A 302 35.53 -4.53 -12.73
C GLY A 302 34.29 -4.67 -13.60
N GLY A 303 33.17 -4.07 -13.18
CA GLY A 303 31.93 -4.07 -13.94
C GLY A 303 31.07 -5.31 -13.73
N GLY A 304 29.84 -5.26 -14.21
CA GLY A 304 28.82 -6.29 -14.05
C GLY A 304 27.51 -5.85 -14.67
N PRO A 305 26.36 -6.18 -14.09
CA PRO A 305 25.08 -5.70 -14.55
C PRO A 305 25.01 -4.17 -14.55
N VAL A 306 24.23 -3.58 -15.46
CA VAL A 306 24.12 -2.13 -15.59
C VAL A 306 23.21 -1.56 -14.50
N LEU A 307 23.72 -0.57 -13.78
CA LEU A 307 22.94 0.29 -12.88
C LEU A 307 22.76 1.66 -13.54
N LYS A 308 21.58 1.90 -14.09
CA LYS A 308 21.23 3.16 -14.74
C LYS A 308 20.30 3.97 -13.87
N VAL A 309 20.75 5.16 -13.45
CA VAL A 309 19.96 6.04 -12.60
C VAL A 309 19.89 7.44 -13.20
N HIS A 310 18.69 7.95 -13.33
CA HIS A 310 18.45 9.30 -13.81
C HIS A 310 17.48 10.06 -12.92
N THR A 311 17.85 11.27 -12.50
CA THR A 311 16.93 12.23 -11.88
C THR A 311 16.99 13.57 -12.60
N GLY A 312 15.84 14.21 -12.76
CA GLY A 312 15.80 15.57 -13.27
C GLY A 312 16.28 16.57 -12.21
N SER A 313 15.78 16.45 -10.99
CA SER A 313 16.17 17.28 -9.85
C SER A 313 16.22 16.45 -8.58
N GLY A 314 17.39 16.32 -8.01
CA GLY A 314 17.64 15.54 -6.80
C GLY A 314 19.01 14.89 -6.78
N ASP A 315 19.34 14.34 -5.65
CA ASP A 315 20.62 13.70 -5.41
C ASP A 315 20.53 12.19 -5.67
N ILE A 316 21.63 11.62 -6.17
CA ILE A 316 21.78 10.18 -6.36
C ILE A 316 22.85 9.68 -5.40
N HIS A 317 22.50 8.74 -4.55
CA HIS A 317 23.41 8.13 -3.59
C HIS A 317 23.43 6.62 -3.73
N ILE A 318 24.60 6.03 -3.95
CA ILE A 318 24.82 4.59 -4.09
C ILE A 318 25.71 4.13 -2.93
N GLU A 319 25.16 3.26 -2.08
CA GLU A 319 25.80 2.71 -0.87
C GLU A 319 26.24 1.25 -1.06
#